data_7b915afe502db99638449f19086d8d78
#
_entry.id   7b915afe502db99638449f19086d8d78
#
_cell.length_a   1.000
_cell.length_b   1.000
_cell.length_c   1.000
_cell.angle_alpha   90.00
_cell.angle_beta   90.00
_cell.angle_gamma   90.00
#
_symmetry.space_group_name_H-M   'P 1'
#
loop_
_entity.id
_entity.type
_entity.pdbx_description
1 polymer ?
#
loop_
_entity_poly.entity_id
_entity_poly.type
_entity_poly.pdbx_seq_one_letter_code
_entity_poly.pdbx_strand_id
1 'polypeptide(L)'
;MNSILQDIRYAGANNFIGRPLAGYGAAECVVKREVGLALKAIQQELARQKLSLKMFDCYRPARASHDMVLWAQNGRETAAERRYNRAFSKQELFRLGYIAEHSQHSTGAALDLTLVDLAADNLARFDPARAYADCTAPVQARAPEGSIDMGTGYDCSDAKAHTAASSITPAQRKWRNTLVAAMSRQGFVNYSKEWWHFSLPGAGGAAYDFPIMARRN
;
A
#
# COMPACT_ATOMS: atom_id res chain seq x y z
N MET A 1 -3.16 -3.46 19.07
CA MET A 1 -3.13 -3.72 17.61
C MET A 1 -2.03 -4.72 17.20
N ASN A 2 -1.60 -5.61 18.10
CA ASN A 2 -0.45 -6.50 17.85
C ASN A 2 -0.69 -7.63 16.83
N SER A 3 -1.90 -7.77 16.27
CA SER A 3 -2.25 -8.83 15.33
C SER A 3 -2.32 -8.36 13.85
N ILE A 4 -2.27 -7.05 13.59
CA ILE A 4 -2.20 -6.52 12.22
C ILE A 4 -0.75 -6.58 11.77
N LEU A 5 -0.50 -7.23 10.65
CA LEU A 5 0.84 -7.35 10.09
C LEU A 5 1.28 -6.03 9.45
N GLN A 6 2.58 -5.77 9.44
CA GLN A 6 3.16 -4.57 8.86
C GLN A 6 4.30 -4.92 7.91
N ASP A 7 4.31 -4.29 6.75
CA ASP A 7 5.36 -4.33 5.73
C ASP A 7 5.46 -2.92 5.12
N ILE A 8 5.88 -1.96 5.96
CA ILE A 8 5.86 -0.53 5.63
C ILE A 8 6.89 -0.25 4.54
N ARG A 9 6.40 -0.18 3.30
CA ARG A 9 7.21 -0.21 2.09
C ARG A 9 8.13 0.98 1.95
N TYR A 10 7.69 2.16 2.36
CA TYR A 10 8.46 3.38 2.22
C TYR A 10 9.55 3.56 3.29
N ALA A 11 9.57 2.70 4.30
CA ALA A 11 10.69 2.60 5.25
C ALA A 11 11.88 1.77 4.72
N GLY A 12 11.73 1.12 3.56
CA GLY A 12 12.75 0.26 2.94
C GLY A 12 12.91 0.50 1.44
N ALA A 13 13.60 -0.42 0.76
CA ALA A 13 13.87 -0.33 -0.68
C ALA A 13 12.82 -1.05 -1.54
N ASN A 14 11.86 -1.79 -0.94
CA ASN A 14 10.84 -2.51 -1.69
C ASN A 14 9.64 -1.62 -2.03
N ASN A 15 9.89 -0.55 -2.77
CA ASN A 15 8.92 0.41 -3.28
C ASN A 15 9.33 0.89 -4.68
N PHE A 16 8.49 1.68 -5.33
CA PHE A 16 8.72 2.13 -6.71
C PHE A 16 9.91 3.09 -6.87
N ILE A 17 10.37 3.71 -5.78
CA ILE A 17 11.54 4.59 -5.77
C ILE A 17 12.83 3.79 -5.59
N GLY A 18 12.77 2.62 -4.93
CA GLY A 18 13.90 1.73 -4.68
C GLY A 18 14.78 2.11 -3.49
N ARG A 19 14.32 3.03 -2.63
CA ARG A 19 14.98 3.47 -1.39
C ARG A 19 13.96 3.92 -0.35
N PRO A 20 14.37 4.05 0.94
CA PRO A 20 13.52 4.69 1.94
C PRO A 20 13.18 6.14 1.55
N LEU A 21 11.96 6.58 1.90
CA LEU A 21 11.51 7.95 1.72
C LEU A 21 11.87 8.83 2.92
N ALA A 22 11.98 10.14 2.66
CA ALA A 22 12.23 11.14 3.69
C ALA A 22 11.17 11.08 4.80
N GLY A 23 11.60 11.02 6.07
CA GLY A 23 10.72 10.97 7.23
C GLY A 23 10.30 9.56 7.70
N TYR A 24 10.65 8.49 6.98
CA TYR A 24 10.48 7.11 7.44
C TYR A 24 11.72 6.65 8.21
N GLY A 25 11.84 7.03 9.48
CA GLY A 25 12.90 6.58 10.38
C GLY A 25 12.65 5.19 10.98
N ALA A 26 11.44 4.65 10.83
CA ALA A 26 11.07 3.30 11.25
C ALA A 26 9.95 2.72 10.38
N ALA A 27 9.88 1.40 10.31
CA ALA A 27 8.81 0.65 9.62
C ALA A 27 7.58 0.51 10.54
N GLU A 28 6.95 1.63 10.91
CA GLU A 28 5.81 1.68 11.82
C GLU A 28 4.59 2.31 11.15
N CYS A 29 3.44 1.66 11.32
CA CYS A 29 2.16 2.19 10.91
C CYS A 29 1.62 3.16 11.96
N VAL A 30 1.58 4.43 11.63
CA VAL A 30 0.99 5.49 12.44
C VAL A 30 -0.32 5.93 11.80
N VAL A 31 -1.39 6.04 12.59
CA VAL A 31 -2.70 6.48 12.13
C VAL A 31 -3.41 7.30 13.19
N LYS A 32 -4.41 8.05 12.82
CA LYS A 32 -5.31 8.69 13.79
C LYS A 32 -6.03 7.66 14.66
N ARG A 33 -6.40 8.05 15.86
CA ARG A 33 -7.03 7.17 16.85
C ARG A 33 -8.30 6.51 16.31
N GLU A 34 -9.19 7.28 15.69
CA GLU A 34 -10.44 6.79 15.08
C GLU A 34 -10.19 5.77 13.98
N VAL A 35 -9.19 6.00 13.12
CA VAL A 35 -8.74 5.03 12.10
C VAL A 35 -8.24 3.75 12.75
N GLY A 36 -7.44 3.87 13.80
CA GLY A 36 -6.92 2.71 14.56
C GLY A 36 -8.03 1.90 15.23
N LEU A 37 -9.09 2.53 15.74
CA LEU A 37 -10.24 1.85 16.33
C LEU A 37 -11.04 1.08 15.27
N ALA A 38 -11.27 1.69 14.11
CA ALA A 38 -11.94 1.06 12.98
C ALA A 38 -11.14 -0.16 12.46
N LEU A 39 -9.82 -0.02 12.29
CA LEU A 39 -8.94 -1.12 11.90
C LEU A 39 -8.98 -2.29 12.90
N LYS A 40 -9.05 -1.99 14.21
CA LYS A 40 -9.17 -3.02 15.25
C LYS A 40 -10.46 -3.84 15.09
N ALA A 41 -11.58 -3.19 14.79
CA ALA A 41 -12.86 -3.86 14.56
C ALA A 41 -12.80 -4.76 13.31
N ILE A 42 -12.25 -4.25 12.19
CA ILE A 42 -12.05 -5.04 10.97
C ILE A 42 -11.17 -6.27 11.24
N GLN A 43 -10.05 -6.07 11.93
CA GLN A 43 -9.12 -7.17 12.25
C GLN A 43 -9.77 -8.26 13.10
N GLN A 44 -10.61 -7.89 14.07
CA GLN A 44 -11.34 -8.85 14.89
C GLN A 44 -12.34 -9.69 14.09
N GLU A 45 -12.98 -9.09 13.09
CA GLU A 45 -13.88 -9.81 12.18
C GLU A 45 -13.13 -10.76 11.25
N LEU A 46 -12.03 -10.28 10.63
CA LEU A 46 -11.20 -11.06 9.71
C LEU A 46 -10.52 -12.25 10.42
N ALA A 47 -10.09 -12.07 11.67
CA ALA A 47 -9.44 -13.12 12.46
C ALA A 47 -10.34 -14.35 12.65
N ARG A 48 -11.67 -14.19 12.74
CA ARG A 48 -12.63 -15.30 12.81
C ARG A 48 -12.62 -16.16 11.55
N GLN A 49 -12.16 -15.60 10.43
CA GLN A 49 -12.04 -16.27 9.13
C GLN A 49 -10.59 -16.71 8.84
N LYS A 50 -9.69 -16.69 9.85
CA LYS A 50 -8.25 -16.92 9.71
C LYS A 50 -7.57 -15.96 8.73
N LEU A 51 -8.11 -14.74 8.58
CA LEU A 51 -7.53 -13.67 7.78
C LEU A 51 -6.94 -12.60 8.68
N SER A 52 -5.97 -11.85 8.16
CA SER A 52 -5.39 -10.68 8.79
C SER A 52 -5.24 -9.55 7.81
N LEU A 53 -5.33 -8.31 8.30
CA LEU A 53 -4.84 -7.14 7.59
C LEU A 53 -3.30 -7.14 7.60
N LYS A 54 -2.72 -6.61 6.51
CA LYS A 54 -1.31 -6.27 6.41
C LYS A 54 -1.16 -4.87 5.82
N MET A 55 -0.49 -4.00 6.56
CA MET A 55 -0.30 -2.60 6.18
C MET A 55 0.94 -2.45 5.31
N PHE A 56 0.81 -1.71 4.20
CA PHE A 56 1.91 -1.31 3.33
C PHE A 56 2.31 0.15 3.55
N ASP A 57 1.33 1.04 3.78
CA ASP A 57 1.55 2.42 4.17
C ASP A 57 0.39 2.92 5.05
N CYS A 58 0.71 3.89 5.92
CA CYS A 58 -0.23 4.51 6.84
C CYS A 58 -0.08 6.03 6.76
N TYR A 59 0.17 6.71 7.87
CA TYR A 59 0.59 8.10 7.83
C TYR A 59 1.89 8.22 7.03
N ARG A 60 1.90 9.13 6.07
CA ARG A 60 3.06 9.49 5.23
C ARG A 60 3.43 10.93 5.54
N PRO A 61 4.61 11.22 6.09
CA PRO A 61 5.05 12.60 6.29
C PRO A 61 4.95 13.43 5.02
N ALA A 62 4.56 14.70 5.08
CA ALA A 62 4.42 15.55 3.89
C ALA A 62 5.74 15.63 3.10
N ARG A 63 6.90 15.63 3.79
CA ARG A 63 8.21 15.55 3.15
C ARG A 63 8.42 14.28 2.32
N ALA A 64 7.78 13.15 2.67
CA ALA A 64 7.86 11.93 1.88
C ALA A 64 7.07 12.08 0.57
N SER A 65 5.91 12.72 0.58
CA SER A 65 5.16 13.04 -0.65
C SER A 65 5.96 13.99 -1.54
N HIS A 66 6.63 14.99 -0.95
CA HIS A 66 7.53 15.87 -1.69
C HIS A 66 8.73 15.13 -2.28
N ASP A 67 9.30 14.16 -1.56
CA ASP A 67 10.38 13.29 -2.05
C ASP A 67 9.95 12.47 -3.29
N MET A 68 8.69 12.00 -3.34
CA MET A 68 8.10 11.37 -4.51
C MET A 68 8.02 12.34 -5.72
N VAL A 69 7.66 13.59 -5.46
CA VAL A 69 7.64 14.65 -6.50
C VAL A 69 9.03 14.86 -7.09
N LEU A 70 10.04 15.03 -6.24
CA LEU A 70 11.44 15.19 -6.66
C LEU A 70 11.95 13.98 -7.44
N TRP A 71 11.60 12.77 -6.99
CA TRP A 71 11.93 11.55 -7.71
C TRP A 71 11.30 11.52 -9.11
N ALA A 72 10.04 11.93 -9.25
CA ALA A 72 9.37 11.95 -10.54
C ALA A 72 9.98 12.97 -11.52
N GLN A 73 10.57 14.03 -11.00
CA GLN A 73 11.22 15.08 -11.79
C GLN A 73 12.66 14.74 -12.22
N ASN A 74 13.29 13.73 -11.63
CA ASN A 74 14.72 13.49 -11.83
C ASN A 74 15.11 12.82 -13.18
N GLY A 75 14.15 12.42 -14.00
CA GLY A 75 14.36 11.85 -15.33
C GLY A 75 15.12 10.50 -15.39
N ARG A 76 15.50 9.92 -14.24
CA ARG A 76 16.27 8.66 -14.18
C ARG A 76 15.32 7.49 -13.99
N GLU A 77 15.41 6.51 -14.87
CA GLU A 77 14.73 5.22 -14.68
C GLU A 77 15.60 4.26 -13.86
N THR A 78 14.94 3.49 -12.98
CA THR A 78 15.57 2.45 -12.17
C THR A 78 14.88 1.10 -12.39
N ALA A 79 15.57 0.00 -12.02
CA ALA A 79 14.96 -1.33 -12.05
C ALA A 79 13.77 -1.44 -11.07
N ALA A 80 13.82 -0.72 -9.94
CA ALA A 80 12.72 -0.63 -9.00
C ALA A 80 11.50 0.02 -9.66
N GLU A 81 11.71 1.16 -10.31
CA GLU A 81 10.64 1.89 -11.02
C GLU A 81 9.94 1.00 -12.05
N ARG A 82 10.70 0.32 -12.92
CA ARG A 82 10.14 -0.56 -13.96
C ARG A 82 9.29 -1.70 -13.41
N ARG A 83 9.57 -2.18 -12.19
CA ARG A 83 8.74 -3.21 -11.54
C ARG A 83 7.34 -2.72 -11.20
N TYR A 84 7.18 -1.46 -10.86
CA TYR A 84 5.92 -0.86 -10.43
C TYR A 84 5.23 -0.06 -11.52
N ASN A 85 6.00 0.38 -12.52
CA ASN A 85 5.62 1.45 -13.42
C ASN A 85 5.97 1.12 -14.88
N ARG A 86 5.45 0.00 -15.37
CA ARG A 86 5.75 -0.47 -16.72
C ARG A 86 5.09 0.36 -17.82
N ALA A 87 3.88 0.85 -17.56
CA ALA A 87 2.98 1.40 -18.57
C ALA A 87 3.10 2.92 -18.74
N PHE A 88 3.62 3.64 -17.75
CA PHE A 88 3.58 5.09 -17.68
C PHE A 88 4.94 5.69 -17.38
N SER A 89 5.23 6.85 -18.00
CA SER A 89 6.35 7.69 -17.57
C SER A 89 6.07 8.33 -16.21
N LYS A 90 7.12 8.78 -15.52
CA LYS A 90 6.99 9.48 -14.24
C LYS A 90 6.05 10.68 -14.30
N GLN A 91 6.10 11.45 -15.40
CA GLN A 91 5.24 12.61 -15.64
C GLN A 91 3.76 12.21 -15.78
N GLU A 92 3.49 11.07 -16.42
CA GLU A 92 2.12 10.56 -16.56
C GLU A 92 1.54 10.12 -15.24
N LEU A 93 2.36 9.65 -14.27
CA LEU A 93 1.88 9.23 -12.95
C LEU A 93 1.16 10.36 -12.20
N PHE A 94 1.65 11.60 -12.29
CA PHE A 94 0.96 12.76 -11.72
C PHE A 94 -0.33 13.05 -12.47
N ARG A 95 -0.28 13.14 -13.81
CA ARG A 95 -1.46 13.44 -14.63
C ARG A 95 -2.57 12.41 -14.44
N LEU A 96 -2.20 11.15 -14.22
CA LEU A 96 -3.14 10.05 -14.03
C LEU A 96 -3.59 9.88 -12.57
N GLY A 97 -2.99 10.60 -11.62
CA GLY A 97 -3.37 10.60 -10.21
C GLY A 97 -2.84 9.40 -9.41
N TYR A 98 -1.77 8.72 -9.87
CA TYR A 98 -1.05 7.70 -9.10
C TYR A 98 -0.10 8.32 -8.07
N ILE A 99 0.39 9.54 -8.33
CA ILE A 99 1.19 10.33 -7.39
C ILE A 99 0.53 11.70 -7.24
N ALA A 100 0.41 12.18 -6.00
CA ALA A 100 -0.14 13.48 -5.68
C ALA A 100 0.82 14.26 -4.78
N GLU A 101 0.93 15.57 -5.01
CA GLU A 101 1.70 16.49 -4.16
C GLU A 101 1.10 16.56 -2.75
N HIS A 102 -0.23 16.55 -2.68
CA HIS A 102 -0.98 16.54 -1.43
C HIS A 102 -1.65 15.17 -1.23
N SER A 103 -1.12 14.38 -0.31
CA SER A 103 -1.61 13.04 -0.05
C SER A 103 -2.53 13.00 1.17
N GLN A 104 -3.63 12.27 1.08
CA GLN A 104 -4.50 11.95 2.23
C GLN A 104 -3.76 11.15 3.31
N HIS A 105 -2.71 10.38 2.96
CA HIS A 105 -1.85 9.72 3.92
C HIS A 105 -1.19 10.72 4.90
N SER A 106 -0.84 11.91 4.43
CA SER A 106 -0.23 12.94 5.28
C SER A 106 -1.17 13.47 6.36
N THR A 107 -2.46 13.22 6.25
CA THR A 107 -3.43 13.54 7.32
C THR A 107 -3.58 12.45 8.38
N GLY A 108 -2.99 11.26 8.16
CA GLY A 108 -3.16 10.08 9.01
C GLY A 108 -4.53 9.38 8.88
N ALA A 109 -5.31 9.73 7.83
CA ALA A 109 -6.66 9.19 7.58
C ALA A 109 -6.73 8.23 6.39
N ALA A 110 -5.66 8.08 5.61
CA ALA A 110 -5.56 7.11 4.54
C ALA A 110 -4.53 6.02 4.85
N LEU A 111 -4.72 4.87 4.25
CA LEU A 111 -3.87 3.70 4.40
C LEU A 111 -3.85 2.86 3.12
N ASP A 112 -2.74 2.14 2.94
CA ASP A 112 -2.56 1.12 1.94
C ASP A 112 -2.40 -0.24 2.62
N LEU A 113 -3.22 -1.21 2.22
CA LEU A 113 -3.26 -2.49 2.91
C LEU A 113 -3.77 -3.64 2.04
N THR A 114 -3.60 -4.86 2.54
CA THR A 114 -4.04 -6.09 1.91
C THR A 114 -4.56 -7.09 2.94
N LEU A 115 -4.98 -8.27 2.43
CA LEU A 115 -5.35 -9.43 3.23
C LEU A 115 -4.23 -10.48 3.23
N VAL A 116 -4.06 -11.13 4.36
CA VAL A 116 -3.19 -12.30 4.53
C VAL A 116 -4.04 -13.48 5.01
N ASP A 117 -3.84 -14.64 4.41
CA ASP A 117 -4.35 -15.91 4.92
C ASP A 117 -3.38 -16.43 5.98
N LEU A 118 -3.82 -16.49 7.24
CA LEU A 118 -3.01 -16.95 8.36
C LEU A 118 -2.78 -18.47 8.38
N ALA A 119 -3.52 -19.21 7.53
CA ALA A 119 -3.31 -20.65 7.35
C ALA A 119 -2.31 -20.97 6.23
N ALA A 120 -1.99 -19.99 5.38
CA ALA A 120 -1.05 -20.16 4.27
C ALA A 120 0.40 -19.95 4.75
N ASP A 121 1.32 -20.75 4.21
CA ASP A 121 2.75 -20.57 4.41
C ASP A 121 3.29 -19.47 3.47
N ASN A 122 3.31 -18.24 3.94
CA ASN A 122 3.71 -17.05 3.18
C ASN A 122 5.08 -16.52 3.62
N LEU A 123 6.08 -17.39 3.71
CA LEU A 123 7.40 -17.06 4.25
C LEU A 123 8.32 -16.31 3.27
N ALA A 124 7.99 -16.25 1.98
CA ALA A 124 8.82 -15.57 0.99
C ALA A 124 8.95 -14.07 1.30
N ARG A 125 10.21 -13.60 1.38
CA ARG A 125 10.55 -12.21 1.65
C ARG A 125 11.20 -11.59 0.41
N PHE A 126 11.07 -10.27 0.29
CA PHE A 126 11.76 -9.51 -0.75
C PHE A 126 13.28 -9.59 -0.54
N ASP A 127 13.98 -9.92 -1.64
CA ASP A 127 15.42 -9.91 -1.72
C ASP A 127 15.84 -8.85 -2.75
N PRO A 128 16.52 -7.76 -2.35
CA PRO A 128 16.92 -6.70 -3.27
C PRO A 128 17.95 -7.14 -4.32
N ALA A 129 18.66 -8.25 -4.10
CA ALA A 129 19.60 -8.82 -5.05
C ALA A 129 18.93 -9.66 -6.14
N ARG A 130 17.65 -10.04 -5.95
CA ARG A 130 16.90 -10.85 -6.90
C ARG A 130 16.18 -9.99 -7.93
N ALA A 131 16.24 -10.40 -9.20
CA ALA A 131 15.40 -9.85 -10.25
C ALA A 131 13.96 -10.40 -10.11
N TYR A 132 12.97 -9.53 -10.20
CA TYR A 132 11.56 -9.86 -10.20
C TYR A 132 10.88 -9.31 -11.47
N ALA A 133 9.83 -9.98 -11.92
CA ALA A 133 8.96 -9.46 -12.96
C ALA A 133 8.20 -8.21 -12.48
N ASP A 134 7.53 -7.52 -13.39
CA ASP A 134 6.73 -6.35 -13.07
C ASP A 134 5.49 -6.70 -12.20
N CYS A 135 4.90 -5.67 -11.63
CA CYS A 135 3.80 -5.80 -10.67
C CYS A 135 2.50 -6.39 -11.26
N THR A 136 2.36 -6.48 -12.58
CA THR A 136 1.21 -7.09 -13.26
C THR A 136 1.40 -8.58 -13.54
N ALA A 137 2.62 -9.10 -13.37
CA ALA A 137 2.97 -10.49 -13.60
C ALA A 137 2.25 -11.44 -12.61
N PRO A 138 2.23 -12.76 -12.89
CA PRO A 138 1.75 -13.75 -11.92
C PRO A 138 2.46 -13.64 -10.57
N VAL A 139 1.74 -13.94 -9.48
CA VAL A 139 2.22 -13.74 -8.10
C VAL A 139 3.56 -14.44 -7.82
N GLN A 140 3.85 -15.57 -8.49
CA GLN A 140 5.09 -16.33 -8.33
C GLN A 140 6.32 -15.65 -8.97
N ALA A 141 6.10 -14.76 -9.93
CA ALA A 141 7.16 -14.10 -10.70
C ALA A 141 7.48 -12.68 -10.20
N ARG A 142 6.53 -12.00 -9.55
CA ARG A 142 6.72 -10.67 -9.00
C ARG A 142 7.34 -10.70 -7.60
N ALA A 143 7.77 -9.55 -7.10
CA ALA A 143 8.30 -9.41 -5.74
C ALA A 143 7.30 -9.94 -4.71
N PRO A 144 7.72 -10.81 -3.77
CA PRO A 144 6.81 -11.42 -2.81
C PRO A 144 6.29 -10.39 -1.82
N GLU A 145 5.01 -10.46 -1.52
CA GLU A 145 4.33 -9.59 -0.57
C GLU A 145 3.84 -10.33 0.67
N GLY A 146 3.89 -11.67 0.66
CA GLY A 146 3.34 -12.48 1.75
C GLY A 146 1.88 -12.14 2.01
N SER A 147 1.08 -12.02 0.96
CA SER A 147 -0.33 -11.64 1.00
C SER A 147 -1.14 -12.46 0.00
N ILE A 148 -2.45 -12.41 0.12
CA ILE A 148 -3.38 -12.99 -0.85
C ILE A 148 -3.19 -12.30 -2.21
N ASP A 149 -3.21 -13.08 -3.30
CA ASP A 149 -3.05 -12.56 -4.64
C ASP A 149 -4.26 -11.69 -5.05
N MET A 150 -4.03 -10.39 -5.16
CA MET A 150 -5.00 -9.40 -5.60
C MET A 150 -4.95 -9.14 -7.12
N GLY A 151 -4.09 -9.85 -7.88
CA GLY A 151 -3.94 -9.71 -9.34
C GLY A 151 -2.81 -8.80 -9.77
N THR A 152 -2.43 -7.82 -8.96
CA THR A 152 -1.21 -7.01 -9.09
C THR A 152 -0.48 -6.96 -7.76
N GLY A 153 0.80 -6.56 -7.79
CA GLY A 153 1.48 -6.11 -6.59
C GLY A 153 0.93 -4.78 -6.08
N TYR A 154 1.29 -4.44 -4.86
CA TYR A 154 1.08 -3.11 -4.26
C TYR A 154 1.83 -2.04 -5.08
N ASP A 155 1.34 -0.81 -5.09
CA ASP A 155 1.91 0.34 -5.84
C ASP A 155 2.02 0.14 -7.37
N CYS A 156 1.26 -0.79 -7.94
CA CYS A 156 1.28 -1.07 -9.36
C CYS A 156 0.55 0.02 -10.16
N SER A 157 1.28 0.86 -10.86
CA SER A 157 0.71 1.92 -11.72
C SER A 157 0.23 1.33 -13.05
N ASP A 158 -0.88 0.59 -13.01
CA ASP A 158 -1.48 -0.08 -14.16
C ASP A 158 -3.00 -0.18 -13.99
N ALA A 159 -3.75 -0.13 -15.09
CA ALA A 159 -5.21 -0.27 -15.07
C ALA A 159 -5.67 -1.61 -14.43
N LYS A 160 -4.82 -2.65 -14.47
CA LYS A 160 -5.07 -3.92 -13.77
C LYS A 160 -5.14 -3.74 -12.25
N ALA A 161 -4.53 -2.68 -11.69
CA ALA A 161 -4.61 -2.35 -10.26
C ALA A 161 -5.95 -1.68 -9.86
N HIS A 162 -6.74 -1.17 -10.81
CA HIS A 162 -8.05 -0.62 -10.52
C HIS A 162 -8.92 -1.66 -9.82
N THR A 163 -9.61 -1.27 -8.75
CA THR A 163 -10.37 -2.19 -7.89
C THR A 163 -11.34 -3.07 -8.69
N ALA A 164 -12.01 -2.50 -9.69
CA ALA A 164 -12.96 -3.18 -10.56
C ALA A 164 -12.36 -3.64 -11.91
N ALA A 165 -11.03 -3.78 -12.04
CA ALA A 165 -10.39 -4.17 -13.29
C ALA A 165 -11.01 -5.45 -13.87
N SER A 166 -11.25 -5.49 -15.19
CA SER A 166 -11.81 -6.66 -15.87
C SER A 166 -10.78 -7.76 -16.12
N SER A 167 -9.50 -7.41 -16.16
CA SER A 167 -8.36 -8.27 -16.51
C SER A 167 -7.84 -9.14 -15.35
N ILE A 168 -8.57 -9.26 -14.24
CA ILE A 168 -8.23 -10.11 -13.10
C ILE A 168 -9.10 -11.36 -13.05
N THR A 169 -8.59 -12.40 -12.40
CA THR A 169 -9.33 -13.67 -12.25
C THR A 169 -10.52 -13.52 -11.29
N PRO A 170 -11.52 -14.44 -11.36
CA PRO A 170 -12.63 -14.46 -10.40
C PRO A 170 -12.17 -14.57 -8.94
N ALA A 171 -11.10 -15.32 -8.66
CA ALA A 171 -10.53 -15.44 -7.31
C ALA A 171 -9.93 -14.11 -6.81
N GLN A 172 -9.16 -13.42 -7.64
CA GLN A 172 -8.59 -12.10 -7.32
C GLN A 172 -9.70 -11.07 -7.09
N ARG A 173 -10.75 -11.08 -7.93
CA ARG A 173 -11.94 -10.23 -7.76
C ARG A 173 -12.64 -10.51 -6.44
N LYS A 174 -12.85 -11.77 -6.10
CA LYS A 174 -13.43 -12.16 -4.80
C LYS A 174 -12.65 -11.55 -3.64
N TRP A 175 -11.32 -11.61 -3.67
CA TRP A 175 -10.49 -11.10 -2.58
C TRP A 175 -10.48 -9.57 -2.50
N ARG A 176 -10.45 -8.85 -3.63
CA ARG A 176 -10.65 -7.40 -3.64
C ARG A 176 -12.01 -7.01 -3.06
N ASN A 177 -13.08 -7.70 -3.46
CA ASN A 177 -14.42 -7.44 -2.93
C ASN A 177 -14.50 -7.74 -1.43
N THR A 178 -13.82 -8.79 -0.95
CA THR A 178 -13.75 -9.10 0.49
C THR A 178 -13.06 -7.97 1.26
N LEU A 179 -11.94 -7.46 0.75
CA LEU A 179 -11.22 -6.34 1.36
C LEU A 179 -12.09 -5.07 1.37
N VAL A 180 -12.65 -4.69 0.23
CA VAL A 180 -13.53 -3.51 0.11
C VAL A 180 -14.71 -3.63 1.07
N ALA A 181 -15.39 -4.79 1.11
CA ALA A 181 -16.53 -4.99 2.00
C ALA A 181 -16.14 -4.90 3.49
N ALA A 182 -15.00 -5.47 3.88
CA ALA A 182 -14.51 -5.38 5.26
C ALA A 182 -14.23 -3.93 5.66
N MET A 183 -13.54 -3.18 4.80
CA MET A 183 -13.20 -1.78 5.04
C MET A 183 -14.44 -0.88 5.06
N SER A 184 -15.35 -1.05 4.10
CA SER A 184 -16.56 -0.22 3.97
C SER A 184 -17.50 -0.37 5.17
N ARG A 185 -17.57 -1.55 5.83
CA ARG A 185 -18.37 -1.73 7.05
C ARG A 185 -17.93 -0.84 8.21
N GLN A 186 -16.70 -0.36 8.20
CA GLN A 186 -16.16 0.59 9.17
C GLN A 186 -16.02 2.01 8.61
N GLY A 187 -16.70 2.31 7.50
CA GLY A 187 -16.80 3.64 6.91
C GLY A 187 -15.64 4.03 6.00
N PHE A 188 -14.68 3.16 5.74
CA PHE A 188 -13.62 3.46 4.78
C PHE A 188 -14.14 3.47 3.33
N VAL A 189 -13.58 4.36 2.53
CA VAL A 189 -13.82 4.48 1.09
C VAL A 189 -12.57 4.08 0.32
N ASN A 190 -12.73 3.19 -0.65
CA ASN A 190 -11.64 2.76 -1.53
C ASN A 190 -11.42 3.78 -2.65
N TYR A 191 -10.15 4.01 -3.01
CA TYR A 191 -9.80 4.74 -4.23
C TYR A 191 -9.88 3.79 -5.42
N SER A 192 -10.75 4.07 -6.37
CA SER A 192 -11.10 3.12 -7.45
C SER A 192 -9.93 2.71 -8.35
N LYS A 193 -8.87 3.50 -8.45
CA LYS A 193 -7.68 3.19 -9.24
C LYS A 193 -6.65 2.30 -8.52
N GLU A 194 -6.84 2.06 -7.21
CA GLU A 194 -5.90 1.34 -6.36
C GLU A 194 -6.65 0.41 -5.41
N TRP A 195 -6.58 -0.91 -5.63
CA TRP A 195 -7.31 -1.87 -4.83
C TRP A 195 -6.89 -1.87 -3.34
N TRP A 196 -5.70 -1.38 -3.04
CA TRP A 196 -5.11 -1.34 -1.68
C TRP A 196 -5.43 -0.06 -0.91
N HIS A 197 -5.77 1.06 -1.60
CA HIS A 197 -5.88 2.39 -0.99
C HIS A 197 -7.27 2.68 -0.43
N PHE A 198 -7.32 3.05 0.85
CA PHE A 198 -8.54 3.38 1.57
C PHE A 198 -8.36 4.64 2.41
N SER A 199 -9.38 5.46 2.49
CA SER A 199 -9.45 6.62 3.38
C SER A 199 -10.70 6.58 4.25
N LEU A 200 -10.61 7.13 5.47
CA LEU A 200 -11.75 7.29 6.36
C LEU A 200 -12.28 8.73 6.23
N PRO A 201 -13.44 8.96 5.55
CA PRO A 201 -14.02 10.27 5.42
C PRO A 201 -14.29 10.90 6.79
N GLY A 202 -14.05 12.22 6.90
CA GLY A 202 -14.22 12.95 8.16
C GLY A 202 -13.03 12.83 9.13
N ALA A 203 -12.15 11.82 8.98
CA ALA A 203 -10.94 11.73 9.78
C ALA A 203 -9.77 12.55 9.20
N GLY A 204 -9.89 13.12 8.00
CA GLY A 204 -8.87 13.95 7.36
C GLY A 204 -8.59 15.24 8.14
N GLY A 205 -8.00 16.23 7.48
CA GLY A 205 -7.65 17.53 8.06
C GLY A 205 -6.32 18.05 7.54
N ALA A 206 -5.59 18.79 8.36
CA ALA A 206 -4.27 19.28 8.00
C ALA A 206 -3.28 18.13 7.78
N ALA A 207 -2.39 18.31 6.82
CA ALA A 207 -1.25 17.41 6.62
C ALA A 207 -0.21 17.61 7.74
N TYR A 208 0.37 16.52 8.19
CA TYR A 208 1.45 16.51 9.17
C TYR A 208 2.79 16.22 8.49
N ASP A 209 3.88 16.61 9.15
CA ASP A 209 5.25 16.37 8.66
C ASP A 209 6.22 15.93 9.77
N PHE A 210 5.74 15.24 10.81
CA PHE A 210 6.63 14.67 11.81
C PHE A 210 7.24 13.34 11.31
N PRO A 211 8.51 13.02 11.65
CA PRO A 211 9.12 11.77 11.23
C PRO A 211 8.50 10.57 11.95
N ILE A 212 8.40 9.45 11.26
CA ILE A 212 8.02 8.17 11.84
C ILE A 212 9.24 7.58 12.56
N MET A 213 9.13 7.35 13.85
CA MET A 213 10.20 6.83 14.69
C MET A 213 9.83 5.48 15.28
N ALA A 214 10.82 4.66 15.60
CA ALA A 214 10.59 3.43 16.34
C ALA A 214 9.91 3.71 17.69
N ARG A 215 8.98 2.83 18.07
CA ARG A 215 8.35 2.92 19.40
C ARG A 215 9.43 2.81 20.47
N ARG A 216 9.35 3.70 21.45
CA ARG A 216 10.11 3.53 22.67
C ARG A 216 9.41 2.43 23.49
N ASN A 217 10.15 1.39 23.82
CA ASN A 217 9.70 0.34 24.75
C ASN A 217 9.51 0.90 26.15
#